data_7be61be51250f4eb645cf2cf8565318d
#
_entry.id   7be61be51250f4eb645cf2cf8565318d
#
_cell.length_a   1.000
_cell.length_b   1.000
_cell.length_c   1.000
_cell.angle_alpha   90.00
_cell.angle_beta   90.00
_cell.angle_gamma   90.00
#
_symmetry.space_group_name_H-M   'P 1'
#
loop_
_entity.id
_entity.type
_entity.pdbx_description
1 polymer ?
#
loop_
_entity_poly.entity_id
_entity_poly.type
_entity_poly.pdbx_seq_one_letter_code
_entity_poly.pdbx_strand_id
1 'polypeptide(L)'
;MSYARSLVSLVFGPILLASGCALSAPSDTEGGGEELGEQGAPVSGSPDNQRIILNGLPMSLFSTHRESLINLAGGSLTSHAAAKSQLIQSEEGRQLLGYIMKCALGWDDALSVSHQGSTYLIEGGVGLATNWKNGPPTASEKRWVSACLLAHANAFGNKVPLSLRGDHPALATTAEELEEFPVEEGAFYGDLFVTAGSAAPMFACPGLGPKDACEAESNEWLDVRVCAQGAGSVSQCGFYIPGDCYNFEAAAPGACNEIDADGYADCRASMDLNAPAYAEVITVYLRRSAGSACGSEN
;
A
#
# COMPACT_ATOMS: atom_id res chain seq x y z
N MET A 1 21.90 51.73 -34.30
CA MET A 1 22.09 52.41 -33.05
C MET A 1 22.21 51.33 -32.00
N SER A 2 23.34 50.80 -31.72
CA SER A 2 24.58 51.18 -31.05
C SER A 2 24.41 51.35 -29.54
N TYR A 3 25.26 50.53 -28.86
CA TYR A 3 25.79 50.64 -27.50
C TYR A 3 24.95 50.05 -26.35
N ALA A 4 25.48 49.41 -25.32
CA ALA A 4 26.90 49.19 -24.91
C ALA A 4 27.02 47.95 -24.01
N ARG A 5 28.18 47.39 -24.02
CA ARG A 5 28.72 46.38 -23.08
C ARG A 5 29.01 47.02 -21.74
N SER A 6 28.80 46.28 -20.66
CA SER A 6 29.52 46.51 -19.40
C SER A 6 29.91 45.18 -18.78
N LEU A 7 31.21 45.00 -18.72
CA LEU A 7 31.99 44.05 -17.94
C LEU A 7 32.32 44.66 -16.59
N VAL A 8 32.12 43.95 -15.48
CA VAL A 8 32.84 44.17 -14.20
C VAL A 8 32.86 42.81 -13.50
N SER A 9 33.94 42.17 -13.49
CA SER A 9 35.11 42.08 -12.62
C SER A 9 34.88 41.21 -11.37
N LEU A 10 35.70 40.17 -11.36
CA LEU A 10 36.00 39.23 -10.28
C LEU A 10 36.43 39.95 -8.98
N VAL A 11 35.97 39.45 -7.85
CA VAL A 11 36.66 39.59 -6.58
C VAL A 11 36.83 38.18 -5.98
N PHE A 12 38.05 37.75 -5.90
CA PHE A 12 38.54 36.64 -5.09
C PHE A 12 38.61 37.08 -3.63
N GLY A 13 38.09 36.29 -2.72
CA GLY A 13 38.30 36.45 -1.28
C GLY A 13 38.54 35.08 -0.63
N PRO A 14 39.34 34.97 0.41
CA PRO A 14 40.14 33.79 0.71
C PRO A 14 39.48 32.78 1.65
N ILE A 15 39.98 31.58 1.53
CA ILE A 15 39.90 30.37 2.32
C ILE A 15 39.96 30.64 3.82
N LEU A 16 38.95 30.12 4.56
CA LEU A 16 39.03 29.86 5.99
C LEU A 16 38.91 28.35 6.23
N LEU A 17 40.02 27.76 6.61
CA LEU A 17 40.13 26.43 7.20
C LEU A 17 39.46 26.44 8.56
N ALA A 18 38.46 25.63 8.77
CA ALA A 18 37.92 25.32 10.08
C ALA A 18 37.92 23.80 10.29
N SER A 19 38.59 23.47 11.32
CA SER A 19 38.96 22.21 11.92
C SER A 19 37.88 21.16 12.00
N GLY A 20 38.29 19.91 11.86
CA GLY A 20 37.50 18.70 11.94
C GLY A 20 36.86 18.48 13.31
N CYS A 21 35.65 17.93 13.27
CA CYS A 21 35.14 17.01 14.28
C CYS A 21 35.03 15.66 13.60
N ALA A 22 35.90 14.75 14.00
CA ALA A 22 35.79 13.34 13.69
C ALA A 22 34.58 12.78 14.44
N LEU A 23 33.49 12.52 13.73
CA LEU A 23 32.43 11.67 14.19
C LEU A 23 32.84 10.23 13.87
N SER A 24 33.11 9.47 14.90
CA SER A 24 33.35 8.04 14.84
C SER A 24 32.19 7.36 14.16
N ALA A 25 32.47 6.64 13.07
CA ALA A 25 31.53 5.72 12.47
C ALA A 25 31.21 4.59 13.48
N PRO A 26 29.95 4.19 13.64
CA PRO A 26 29.65 2.93 14.27
C PRO A 26 30.12 1.80 13.36
N SER A 27 30.83 0.87 13.95
CA SER A 27 31.37 -0.34 13.38
C SER A 27 30.29 -1.16 12.67
N ASP A 28 30.64 -1.62 11.48
CA ASP A 28 29.98 -2.67 10.73
C ASP A 28 29.62 -3.84 11.65
N THR A 29 28.32 -4.06 11.80
CA THR A 29 27.80 -5.31 12.33
C THR A 29 27.27 -6.10 11.15
N GLU A 30 27.86 -7.24 10.98
CA GLU A 30 27.71 -8.25 9.97
C GLU A 30 26.28 -8.43 9.42
N GLY A 31 26.20 -8.51 8.09
CA GLY A 31 25.00 -8.87 7.37
C GLY A 31 24.48 -10.24 7.76
N GLY A 32 23.40 -10.25 8.49
CA GLY A 32 22.50 -11.39 8.55
C GLY A 32 21.64 -11.35 7.31
N GLY A 33 21.85 -12.30 6.38
CA GLY A 33 20.93 -12.54 5.29
C GLY A 33 19.58 -12.93 5.87
N GLU A 34 18.62 -12.01 5.85
CA GLU A 34 17.24 -12.33 6.19
C GLU A 34 16.66 -13.20 5.08
N GLU A 35 16.49 -14.48 5.40
CA GLU A 35 15.63 -15.37 4.63
C GLU A 35 14.28 -14.72 4.41
N LEU A 36 13.81 -14.69 3.15
CA LEU A 36 12.48 -14.24 2.75
C LEU A 36 11.33 -15.03 3.42
N GLY A 37 11.64 -15.94 4.34
CA GLY A 37 10.71 -16.76 5.11
C GLY A 37 10.25 -16.15 6.43
N GLU A 38 10.88 -15.10 6.94
CA GLU A 38 10.57 -14.55 8.27
C GLU A 38 9.93 -13.16 8.22
N GLN A 39 9.11 -12.92 7.25
CA GLN A 39 8.28 -11.72 7.21
C GLN A 39 6.94 -12.00 7.87
N GLY A 40 6.92 -11.77 9.18
CA GLY A 40 5.71 -11.77 9.98
C GLY A 40 4.94 -13.06 9.79
N ALA A 41 5.31 -14.09 10.57
CA ALA A 41 4.39 -15.19 10.79
C ALA A 41 3.01 -14.58 11.07
N PRO A 42 1.93 -15.07 10.43
CA PRO A 42 0.59 -14.71 10.84
C PRO A 42 0.56 -14.90 12.35
N VAL A 43 0.04 -13.93 13.10
CA VAL A 43 -0.16 -14.08 14.53
C VAL A 43 -0.93 -15.38 14.67
N SER A 44 -0.24 -16.36 15.23
CA SER A 44 -0.60 -17.77 15.24
C SER A 44 -2.03 -17.95 15.70
N GLY A 45 -2.85 -18.60 14.90
CA GLY A 45 -3.76 -19.55 15.47
C GLY A 45 -5.20 -19.53 15.07
N SER A 46 -5.76 -18.59 14.34
CA SER A 46 -7.15 -18.68 13.92
C SER A 46 -7.32 -18.25 12.46
N PRO A 47 -8.17 -18.90 11.68
CA PRO A 47 -8.59 -18.42 10.36
C PRO A 47 -9.03 -16.95 10.38
N ASP A 48 -9.54 -16.48 11.50
CA ASP A 48 -10.04 -15.11 11.68
C ASP A 48 -8.92 -14.05 11.82
N ASN A 49 -7.71 -14.45 12.21
CA ASN A 49 -6.55 -13.55 12.33
C ASN A 49 -5.75 -13.35 11.03
N GLN A 50 -6.17 -13.96 9.94
CA GLN A 50 -5.44 -13.94 8.66
C GLN A 50 -5.53 -12.61 7.91
N ARG A 51 -6.38 -11.71 8.36
CA ARG A 51 -6.61 -10.39 7.75
C ARG A 51 -5.68 -9.31 8.29
N ILE A 52 -4.96 -9.58 9.38
CA ILE A 52 -3.94 -8.68 9.90
C ILE A 52 -2.68 -8.86 9.06
N ILE A 53 -2.50 -7.99 8.10
CA ILE A 53 -1.37 -8.03 7.17
C ILE A 53 -0.41 -6.89 7.51
N LEU A 54 0.88 -7.20 7.59
CA LEU A 54 1.91 -6.18 7.69
C LEU A 54 2.17 -5.60 6.30
N ASN A 55 2.04 -4.30 6.15
CA ASN A 55 2.47 -3.64 4.93
C ASN A 55 3.97 -3.36 4.95
N GLY A 56 4.50 -2.96 3.83
CA GLY A 56 5.91 -2.67 3.64
C GLY A 56 6.22 -2.54 2.16
N LEU A 57 5.20 -2.29 1.34
CA LEU A 57 5.32 -2.24 -0.11
C LEU A 57 5.64 -0.81 -0.58
N PRO A 58 6.86 -0.54 -1.07
CA PRO A 58 7.19 0.77 -1.64
C PRO A 58 6.39 1.03 -2.92
N MET A 59 5.82 2.22 -3.04
CA MET A 59 5.02 2.62 -4.22
C MET A 59 5.78 2.54 -5.54
N SER A 60 7.10 2.76 -5.52
CA SER A 60 7.94 2.68 -6.71
C SER A 60 7.90 1.31 -7.40
N LEU A 61 7.57 0.25 -6.68
CA LEU A 61 7.50 -1.11 -7.24
C LEU A 61 6.42 -1.24 -8.32
N PHE A 62 5.31 -0.52 -8.18
CA PHE A 62 4.23 -0.57 -9.17
C PHE A 62 4.65 0.02 -10.52
N SER A 63 5.42 1.10 -10.53
CA SER A 63 5.94 1.68 -11.76
C SER A 63 7.09 0.85 -12.35
N THR A 64 8.00 0.39 -11.51
CA THR A 64 9.18 -0.40 -11.92
C THR A 64 8.77 -1.74 -12.52
N HIS A 65 7.74 -2.39 -11.96
CA HIS A 65 7.32 -3.73 -12.37
C HIS A 65 5.99 -3.76 -13.14
N ARG A 66 5.54 -2.63 -13.67
CA ARG A 66 4.24 -2.51 -14.32
C ARG A 66 3.99 -3.54 -15.42
N GLU A 67 4.94 -3.70 -16.34
CA GLU A 67 4.81 -4.68 -17.43
C GLU A 67 4.72 -6.11 -16.89
N SER A 68 5.47 -6.41 -15.85
CA SER A 68 5.45 -7.71 -15.19
C SER A 68 4.10 -8.02 -14.55
N LEU A 69 3.46 -7.02 -13.93
CA LEU A 69 2.09 -7.12 -13.38
C LEU A 69 1.08 -7.45 -14.49
N ILE A 70 1.11 -6.69 -15.58
CA ILE A 70 0.20 -6.86 -16.72
C ILE A 70 0.39 -8.25 -17.35
N ASN A 71 1.64 -8.66 -17.57
CA ASN A 71 1.97 -9.96 -18.16
C ASN A 71 1.54 -11.13 -17.26
N LEU A 72 1.74 -11.00 -15.94
CA LEU A 72 1.32 -12.03 -14.99
C LEU A 72 -0.19 -12.21 -14.99
N ALA A 73 -0.95 -11.12 -15.09
CA ALA A 73 -2.41 -11.13 -15.15
C ALA A 73 -2.98 -11.60 -16.51
N GLY A 74 -2.13 -11.87 -17.50
CA GLY A 74 -2.52 -12.45 -18.78
C GLY A 74 -2.74 -13.95 -18.74
N GLY A 75 -2.39 -14.64 -17.64
CA GLY A 75 -2.50 -16.09 -17.48
C GLY A 75 -2.84 -16.50 -16.06
N SER A 76 -2.78 -17.82 -15.80
CA SER A 76 -2.98 -18.38 -14.46
C SER A 76 -1.79 -18.08 -13.55
N LEU A 77 -2.05 -17.75 -12.28
CA LEU A 77 -1.03 -17.56 -11.25
C LEU A 77 -0.55 -18.92 -10.72
N THR A 78 0.51 -19.43 -11.31
CA THR A 78 1.10 -20.73 -10.99
C THR A 78 2.60 -20.61 -10.73
N SER A 79 3.20 -21.63 -10.08
CA SER A 79 4.66 -21.68 -9.88
C SER A 79 5.45 -21.48 -11.18
N HIS A 80 4.96 -22.04 -12.29
CA HIS A 80 5.59 -21.88 -13.61
C HIS A 80 5.48 -20.45 -14.15
N ALA A 81 4.32 -19.81 -14.04
CA ALA A 81 4.13 -18.42 -14.44
C ALA A 81 4.99 -17.47 -13.59
N ALA A 82 5.01 -17.67 -12.27
CA ALA A 82 5.84 -16.90 -11.35
C ALA A 82 7.34 -17.07 -11.65
N ALA A 83 7.81 -18.28 -11.92
CA ALA A 83 9.21 -18.55 -12.28
C ALA A 83 9.63 -17.90 -13.60
N LYS A 84 8.71 -17.70 -14.53
CA LYS A 84 8.94 -17.00 -15.81
C LYS A 84 8.77 -15.49 -15.72
N SER A 85 8.12 -14.98 -14.69
CA SER A 85 7.94 -13.55 -14.48
C SER A 85 9.29 -12.86 -14.22
N GLN A 86 9.43 -11.62 -14.67
CA GLN A 86 10.58 -10.80 -14.29
C GLN A 86 10.56 -10.44 -12.80
N LEU A 87 9.42 -10.59 -12.12
CA LEU A 87 9.30 -10.34 -10.67
C LEU A 87 10.21 -11.25 -9.84
N ILE A 88 10.46 -12.50 -10.27
CA ILE A 88 11.30 -13.43 -9.50
C ILE A 88 12.80 -13.05 -9.55
N GLN A 89 13.23 -12.19 -10.48
CA GLN A 89 14.62 -11.91 -10.75
C GLN A 89 15.28 -10.94 -9.77
N SER A 90 14.52 -10.06 -9.12
CA SER A 90 15.01 -9.12 -8.12
C SER A 90 14.34 -9.34 -6.77
N GLU A 91 14.95 -8.86 -5.71
CA GLU A 91 14.39 -8.93 -4.36
C GLU A 91 13.07 -8.15 -4.27
N GLU A 92 13.06 -6.93 -4.78
CA GLU A 92 11.88 -6.07 -4.83
C GLU A 92 10.76 -6.71 -5.67
N GLY A 93 11.11 -7.33 -6.78
CA GLY A 93 10.15 -8.07 -7.60
C GLY A 93 9.56 -9.27 -6.85
N ARG A 94 10.38 -10.02 -6.11
CA ARG A 94 9.90 -11.12 -5.25
C ARG A 94 9.00 -10.61 -4.13
N GLN A 95 9.33 -9.48 -3.52
CA GLN A 95 8.47 -8.83 -2.54
C GLN A 95 7.11 -8.49 -3.14
N LEU A 96 7.08 -7.85 -4.31
CA LEU A 96 5.82 -7.55 -5.00
C LEU A 96 5.05 -8.83 -5.36
N LEU A 97 5.71 -9.87 -5.85
CA LEU A 97 5.08 -11.17 -6.12
C LEU A 97 4.48 -11.78 -4.85
N GLY A 98 5.16 -11.67 -3.71
CA GLY A 98 4.65 -12.09 -2.41
C GLY A 98 3.35 -11.36 -2.03
N TYR A 99 3.28 -10.06 -2.22
CA TYR A 99 2.06 -9.28 -1.97
C TYR A 99 0.94 -9.60 -2.96
N ILE A 100 1.26 -9.85 -4.24
CA ILE A 100 0.26 -10.33 -5.22
C ILE A 100 -0.35 -11.64 -4.74
N MET A 101 0.48 -12.58 -4.30
CA MET A 101 0.02 -13.86 -3.77
C MET A 101 -0.85 -13.69 -2.53
N LYS A 102 -0.41 -12.88 -1.56
CA LYS A 102 -1.17 -12.58 -0.33
C LYS A 102 -2.53 -11.94 -0.59
N CYS A 103 -2.61 -11.04 -1.56
CA CYS A 103 -3.87 -10.42 -1.94
C CYS A 103 -4.78 -11.37 -2.73
N ALA A 104 -4.22 -12.09 -3.71
CA ALA A 104 -4.99 -12.84 -4.69
C ALA A 104 -5.48 -14.20 -4.16
N LEU A 105 -4.60 -14.98 -3.54
CA LEU A 105 -4.90 -16.37 -3.19
C LEU A 105 -5.19 -16.52 -1.69
N GLY A 106 -5.92 -17.59 -1.35
CA GLY A 106 -6.26 -17.89 0.04
C GLY A 106 -5.04 -18.39 0.83
N TRP A 107 -5.15 -18.36 2.13
CA TRP A 107 -4.09 -18.74 3.08
C TRP A 107 -3.64 -20.21 2.97
N ASP A 108 -4.48 -21.08 2.41
CA ASP A 108 -4.21 -22.48 2.13
C ASP A 108 -3.51 -22.72 0.78
N ASP A 109 -3.36 -21.65 -0.01
CA ASP A 109 -2.65 -21.70 -1.28
C ASP A 109 -1.20 -21.25 -1.11
N ALA A 110 -0.27 -21.95 -1.77
CA ALA A 110 1.14 -21.56 -1.84
C ALA A 110 1.74 -21.92 -3.21
N LEU A 111 2.70 -21.13 -3.66
CA LEU A 111 3.50 -21.41 -4.84
C LEU A 111 4.95 -21.72 -4.45
N SER A 112 5.46 -22.86 -4.90
CA SER A 112 6.90 -23.16 -4.83
C SER A 112 7.56 -22.74 -6.14
N VAL A 113 8.39 -21.71 -6.11
CA VAL A 113 8.98 -21.09 -7.30
C VAL A 113 10.49 -21.28 -7.29
N SER A 114 11.01 -22.00 -8.26
CA SER A 114 12.46 -22.22 -8.40
C SER A 114 13.06 -21.19 -9.36
N HIS A 115 14.14 -20.52 -8.94
CA HIS A 115 14.88 -19.55 -9.73
C HIS A 115 16.37 -19.58 -9.36
N GLN A 116 17.24 -19.74 -10.36
CA GLN A 116 18.71 -19.74 -10.21
C GLN A 116 19.24 -20.68 -9.11
N GLY A 117 18.64 -21.86 -8.96
CA GLY A 117 19.06 -22.84 -7.96
C GLY A 117 18.46 -22.66 -6.57
N SER A 118 17.75 -21.56 -6.32
CA SER A 118 16.99 -21.33 -5.09
C SER A 118 15.52 -21.65 -5.29
N THR A 119 14.84 -22.07 -4.23
CA THR A 119 13.40 -22.29 -4.22
C THR A 119 12.74 -21.35 -3.20
N TYR A 120 11.78 -20.59 -3.66
CA TYR A 120 11.01 -19.65 -2.87
C TYR A 120 9.62 -20.23 -2.63
N LEU A 121 9.21 -20.34 -1.38
CA LEU A 121 7.82 -20.62 -1.00
C LEU A 121 7.09 -19.30 -0.84
N ILE A 122 6.05 -19.07 -1.64
CA ILE A 122 5.28 -17.84 -1.63
C ILE A 122 3.85 -18.21 -1.25
N GLU A 123 3.43 -17.77 -0.08
CA GLU A 123 2.14 -18.11 0.52
C GLU A 123 1.05 -17.12 0.11
N GLY A 124 -0.17 -17.63 -0.02
CA GLY A 124 -1.39 -16.83 -0.17
C GLY A 124 -1.79 -16.15 1.14
N GLY A 125 -2.94 -15.49 1.13
CA GLY A 125 -3.43 -14.76 2.30
C GLY A 125 -4.92 -14.43 2.21
N VAL A 126 -5.27 -13.26 1.67
CA VAL A 126 -6.64 -12.71 1.70
C VAL A 126 -7.62 -13.50 0.82
N GLY A 127 -7.22 -13.89 -0.39
CA GLY A 127 -8.09 -14.67 -1.27
C GLY A 127 -9.05 -13.86 -2.13
N LEU A 128 -8.66 -12.68 -2.60
CA LEU A 128 -9.53 -11.78 -3.40
C LEU A 128 -9.69 -12.23 -4.86
N ALA A 129 -8.88 -13.19 -5.32
CA ALA A 129 -8.88 -13.68 -6.70
C ALA A 129 -8.48 -15.17 -6.74
N THR A 130 -9.12 -16.03 -5.96
CA THR A 130 -8.77 -17.44 -5.80
C THR A 130 -8.83 -18.23 -7.10
N ASN A 131 -9.66 -17.78 -8.07
CA ASN A 131 -9.73 -18.39 -9.40
C ASN A 131 -8.51 -18.09 -10.26
N TRP A 132 -7.67 -17.11 -9.92
CA TRP A 132 -6.46 -16.79 -10.69
C TRP A 132 -5.49 -17.95 -10.84
N LYS A 133 -5.50 -18.90 -9.92
CA LYS A 133 -4.72 -20.16 -10.06
C LYS A 133 -5.16 -21.03 -11.24
N ASN A 134 -6.39 -20.89 -11.72
CA ASN A 134 -6.99 -21.70 -12.77
C ASN A 134 -7.07 -21.01 -14.14
N GLY A 135 -6.97 -19.68 -14.19
CA GLY A 135 -7.08 -18.87 -15.39
C GLY A 135 -6.73 -17.40 -15.14
N PRO A 136 -6.74 -16.55 -16.16
CA PRO A 136 -6.55 -15.11 -15.99
C PRO A 136 -7.62 -14.55 -15.06
N PRO A 137 -7.26 -13.60 -14.18
CA PRO A 137 -8.23 -12.95 -13.29
C PRO A 137 -9.21 -12.10 -14.09
N THR A 138 -10.45 -12.06 -13.65
CA THR A 138 -11.50 -11.18 -14.19
C THR A 138 -11.15 -9.71 -13.94
N ALA A 139 -11.89 -8.79 -14.57
CA ALA A 139 -11.69 -7.35 -14.35
C ALA A 139 -11.95 -6.96 -12.89
N SER A 140 -12.95 -7.55 -12.24
CA SER A 140 -13.24 -7.33 -10.83
C SER A 140 -12.13 -7.88 -9.93
N GLU A 141 -11.68 -9.11 -10.12
CA GLU A 141 -10.56 -9.69 -9.37
C GLU A 141 -9.28 -8.87 -9.51
N LYS A 142 -8.97 -8.33 -10.70
CA LYS A 142 -7.85 -7.40 -10.92
C LYS A 142 -7.97 -6.16 -10.06
N ARG A 143 -9.15 -5.55 -9.99
CA ARG A 143 -9.38 -4.36 -9.18
C ARG A 143 -9.34 -4.67 -7.68
N TRP A 144 -9.90 -5.80 -7.21
CA TRP A 144 -9.75 -6.24 -5.83
C TRP A 144 -8.30 -6.45 -5.43
N VAL A 145 -7.51 -7.16 -6.26
CA VAL A 145 -6.07 -7.34 -6.01
C VAL A 145 -5.34 -6.01 -6.06
N SER A 146 -5.69 -5.12 -6.98
CA SER A 146 -5.12 -3.76 -7.04
C SER A 146 -5.41 -2.98 -5.77
N ALA A 147 -6.65 -2.93 -5.30
CA ALA A 147 -7.04 -2.26 -4.07
C ALA A 147 -6.25 -2.79 -2.86
N CYS A 148 -6.07 -4.11 -2.77
CA CYS A 148 -5.27 -4.74 -1.72
C CYS A 148 -3.79 -4.34 -1.80
N LEU A 149 -3.18 -4.38 -2.97
CA LEU A 149 -1.79 -3.96 -3.16
C LEU A 149 -1.59 -2.48 -2.81
N LEU A 150 -2.53 -1.63 -3.23
CA LEU A 150 -2.52 -0.19 -2.94
C LEU A 150 -2.70 0.07 -1.43
N ALA A 151 -3.57 -0.68 -0.76
CA ALA A 151 -3.77 -0.61 0.69
C ALA A 151 -2.51 -1.01 1.49
N HIS A 152 -1.64 -1.87 0.96
CA HIS A 152 -0.38 -2.24 1.58
C HIS A 152 0.76 -1.26 1.30
N ALA A 153 0.60 -0.37 0.32
CA ALA A 153 1.65 0.56 -0.05
C ALA A 153 1.72 1.75 0.91
N ASN A 154 2.93 2.23 1.15
CA ASN A 154 3.16 3.49 1.85
C ASN A 154 4.41 4.20 1.31
N ALA A 155 4.60 5.47 1.71
CA ALA A 155 5.68 6.31 1.22
C ALA A 155 7.08 5.75 1.52
N PHE A 156 7.24 5.04 2.63
CA PHE A 156 8.54 4.63 3.15
C PHE A 156 8.80 3.12 3.07
N GLY A 157 7.81 2.32 2.62
CA GLY A 157 7.92 0.86 2.61
C GLY A 157 7.97 0.23 4.01
N ASN A 158 7.49 0.93 5.04
CA ASN A 158 7.50 0.45 6.41
C ASN A 158 6.39 -0.59 6.64
N LYS A 159 6.69 -1.58 7.49
CA LYS A 159 5.72 -2.58 7.90
C LYS A 159 4.81 -2.01 8.99
N VAL A 160 3.51 -1.96 8.72
CA VAL A 160 2.49 -1.46 9.63
C VAL A 160 1.37 -2.49 9.72
N PRO A 161 0.91 -2.87 10.92
CA PRO A 161 -0.26 -3.73 11.08
C PRO A 161 -1.51 -3.02 10.55
N LEU A 162 -2.29 -3.72 9.72
CA LEU A 162 -3.48 -3.19 9.07
C LEU A 162 -4.66 -4.15 9.23
N SER A 163 -5.85 -3.60 9.39
CA SER A 163 -7.11 -4.28 9.08
C SER A 163 -7.59 -3.81 7.70
N LEU A 164 -7.88 -4.75 6.82
CA LEU A 164 -8.40 -4.51 5.47
C LEU A 164 -9.88 -4.84 5.45
N ARG A 165 -10.74 -3.85 5.16
CA ARG A 165 -12.19 -4.01 5.14
C ARG A 165 -12.77 -3.60 3.79
N GLY A 166 -13.92 -4.17 3.42
CA GLY A 166 -14.60 -3.88 2.16
C GLY A 166 -15.71 -4.86 1.87
N ASP A 167 -16.53 -4.57 0.87
CA ASP A 167 -17.67 -5.41 0.46
C ASP A 167 -17.22 -6.66 -0.34
N HIS A 168 -16.41 -7.49 0.30
CA HIS A 168 -15.96 -8.77 -0.26
C HIS A 168 -15.95 -9.85 0.84
N PRO A 169 -16.43 -11.08 0.58
CA PRO A 169 -16.50 -12.13 1.60
C PRO A 169 -15.17 -12.46 2.28
N ALA A 170 -14.04 -12.31 1.56
CA ALA A 170 -12.71 -12.52 2.10
C ALA A 170 -12.23 -11.40 3.04
N LEU A 171 -12.96 -10.29 3.14
CA LEU A 171 -12.64 -9.13 3.98
C LEU A 171 -13.63 -8.97 5.16
N ALA A 172 -14.51 -9.96 5.39
CA ALA A 172 -15.43 -9.94 6.52
C ALA A 172 -14.67 -9.83 7.85
N THR A 173 -15.02 -8.89 8.71
CA THR A 173 -14.35 -8.57 9.98
C THR A 173 -14.88 -9.37 11.16
N THR A 174 -14.07 -9.52 12.22
CA THR A 174 -14.51 -10.05 13.52
C THR A 174 -14.66 -8.91 14.54
N ALA A 175 -15.36 -9.15 15.63
CA ALA A 175 -15.50 -8.16 16.71
C ALA A 175 -14.16 -7.79 17.33
N GLU A 176 -13.26 -8.76 17.49
CA GLU A 176 -11.91 -8.56 18.00
C GLU A 176 -11.07 -7.68 17.07
N GLU A 177 -11.19 -7.88 15.74
CA GLU A 177 -10.48 -7.07 14.74
C GLU A 177 -11.00 -5.62 14.74
N LEU A 178 -12.31 -5.43 14.89
CA LEU A 178 -12.92 -4.09 15.01
C LEU A 178 -12.40 -3.33 16.23
N GLU A 179 -12.22 -4.02 17.37
CA GLU A 179 -11.68 -3.45 18.58
C GLU A 179 -10.17 -3.15 18.47
N GLU A 180 -9.41 -4.04 17.86
CA GLU A 180 -7.95 -3.93 17.74
C GLU A 180 -7.53 -2.83 16.75
N PHE A 181 -8.31 -2.61 15.68
CA PHE A 181 -8.04 -1.65 14.61
C PHE A 181 -9.17 -0.61 14.49
N PRO A 182 -9.30 0.33 15.43
CA PRO A 182 -10.38 1.29 15.44
C PRO A 182 -10.14 2.55 14.60
N VAL A 183 -8.88 2.82 14.18
CA VAL A 183 -8.50 4.10 13.55
C VAL A 183 -8.57 3.96 12.04
N GLU A 184 -9.54 4.62 11.43
CA GLU A 184 -9.74 4.61 9.99
C GLU A 184 -8.70 5.51 9.31
N GLU A 185 -7.92 4.96 8.39
CA GLU A 185 -6.98 5.72 7.58
C GLU A 185 -7.65 6.29 6.33
N GLY A 186 -8.29 5.43 5.56
CA GLY A 186 -8.92 5.80 4.30
C GLY A 186 -9.15 4.61 3.38
N ALA A 187 -9.65 4.89 2.19
CA ALA A 187 -9.93 3.87 1.20
C ALA A 187 -8.95 3.92 0.02
N PHE A 188 -8.67 2.73 -0.54
CA PHE A 188 -7.74 2.50 -1.64
C PHE A 188 -8.43 1.72 -2.75
N TYR A 189 -8.28 2.17 -4.00
CA TYR A 189 -8.93 1.56 -5.15
C TYR A 189 -8.23 1.92 -6.46
N GLY A 190 -8.52 1.18 -7.53
CA GLY A 190 -7.92 1.41 -8.83
C GLY A 190 -7.70 0.14 -9.63
N ASP A 191 -6.82 0.20 -10.64
CA ASP A 191 -6.46 -0.96 -11.46
C ASP A 191 -5.00 -0.88 -11.89
N LEU A 192 -4.16 -1.72 -11.29
CA LEU A 192 -2.74 -1.83 -11.60
C LEU A 192 -2.45 -2.68 -12.85
N PHE A 193 -3.47 -3.39 -13.36
CA PHE A 193 -3.35 -4.34 -14.46
C PHE A 193 -3.82 -3.80 -15.80
N VAL A 194 -4.07 -2.49 -15.90
CA VAL A 194 -4.44 -1.86 -17.19
C VAL A 194 -3.32 -1.98 -18.23
N THR A 195 -3.70 -2.16 -19.48
CA THR A 195 -2.77 -2.36 -20.59
C THR A 195 -1.76 -1.23 -20.74
N ALA A 196 -0.61 -1.57 -21.32
CA ALA A 196 0.49 -0.63 -21.58
C ALA A 196 0.00 0.62 -22.36
N GLY A 197 0.52 1.79 -22.01
CA GLY A 197 0.19 3.08 -22.60
C GLY A 197 -0.71 3.99 -21.77
N SER A 198 -1.52 3.44 -20.86
CA SER A 198 -2.30 4.24 -19.90
C SER A 198 -1.58 4.29 -18.55
N ALA A 199 -1.63 5.42 -17.84
CA ALA A 199 -1.22 5.45 -16.45
C ALA A 199 -2.13 4.49 -15.65
N ALA A 200 -1.57 3.70 -14.72
CA ALA A 200 -2.38 2.87 -13.85
C ALA A 200 -3.24 3.80 -12.96
N PRO A 201 -4.57 3.66 -12.95
CA PRO A 201 -5.41 4.42 -12.03
C PRO A 201 -5.16 3.92 -10.60
N MET A 202 -4.61 4.79 -9.76
CA MET A 202 -4.30 4.56 -8.37
C MET A 202 -4.93 5.67 -7.54
N PHE A 203 -5.96 5.35 -6.81
CA PHE A 203 -6.73 6.30 -6.02
C PHE A 203 -6.64 5.96 -4.53
N ALA A 204 -6.64 7.01 -3.73
CA ALA A 204 -6.89 6.92 -2.31
C ALA A 204 -7.76 8.09 -1.90
N CYS A 205 -8.55 7.94 -0.85
CA CYS A 205 -9.23 9.04 -0.20
C CYS A 205 -9.03 8.95 1.32
N PRO A 206 -8.79 10.08 2.02
CA PRO A 206 -8.70 10.09 3.47
C PRO A 206 -10.04 9.70 4.08
N GLY A 207 -9.98 8.84 5.10
CA GLY A 207 -11.11 8.45 5.92
C GLY A 207 -11.33 9.43 7.07
N LEU A 208 -12.12 9.01 8.06
CA LEU A 208 -12.45 9.84 9.24
C LEU A 208 -11.21 10.13 10.12
N GLY A 209 -10.19 9.29 10.01
CA GLY A 209 -9.00 9.41 10.85
C GLY A 209 -9.26 9.11 12.32
N PRO A 210 -8.39 9.63 13.21
CA PRO A 210 -8.57 9.50 14.65
C PRO A 210 -9.82 10.24 15.11
N LYS A 211 -10.60 9.62 16.00
CA LYS A 211 -11.86 10.18 16.51
C LYS A 211 -11.68 11.35 17.48
N ASP A 212 -10.50 11.45 18.09
CA ASP A 212 -10.18 12.50 19.05
C ASP A 212 -8.68 12.86 19.03
N ALA A 213 -8.32 13.94 19.74
CA ALA A 213 -6.94 14.41 19.81
C ALA A 213 -5.98 13.38 20.42
N CYS A 214 -6.47 12.56 21.34
CA CYS A 214 -5.69 11.54 21.99
C CYS A 214 -5.34 10.39 21.04
N GLU A 215 -6.29 9.96 20.20
CA GLU A 215 -6.02 9.00 19.12
C GLU A 215 -5.04 9.57 18.10
N ALA A 216 -5.14 10.87 17.78
CA ALA A 216 -4.25 11.53 16.83
C ALA A 216 -2.81 11.60 17.35
N GLU A 217 -2.62 12.01 18.60
CA GLU A 217 -1.28 12.11 19.21
C GLU A 217 -0.62 10.75 19.44
N SER A 218 -1.41 9.71 19.64
CA SER A 218 -0.92 8.37 19.93
C SER A 218 -0.78 7.48 18.71
N ASN A 219 -1.19 7.94 17.52
CA ASN A 219 -1.15 7.10 16.33
C ASN A 219 0.05 7.40 15.43
N GLU A 220 1.23 6.89 15.84
CA GLU A 220 2.46 6.96 15.05
C GLU A 220 2.34 6.33 13.65
N TRP A 221 1.37 5.42 13.45
CA TRP A 221 1.20 4.73 12.18
C TRP A 221 0.64 5.62 11.07
N LEU A 222 -0.17 6.62 11.41
CA LEU A 222 -0.68 7.60 10.43
C LEU A 222 0.47 8.39 9.78
N ASP A 223 1.46 8.81 10.56
CA ASP A 223 2.62 9.55 10.06
C ASP A 223 3.52 8.71 9.14
N VAL A 224 3.54 7.40 9.37
CA VAL A 224 4.33 6.46 8.56
C VAL A 224 3.66 6.18 7.21
N ARG A 225 2.36 6.25 7.14
CA ARG A 225 1.64 5.87 5.93
C ARG A 225 1.46 7.00 4.92
N VAL A 226 1.07 8.19 5.35
CA VAL A 226 0.88 9.46 4.58
C VAL A 226 0.34 9.37 3.14
N CYS A 227 -0.14 8.21 2.69
CA CYS A 227 -0.54 8.01 1.30
C CYS A 227 -1.95 8.49 0.99
N ALA A 228 -2.85 8.50 1.98
CA ALA A 228 -4.23 8.94 1.83
C ALA A 228 -4.45 10.43 2.15
N GLN A 229 -3.39 11.22 2.38
CA GLN A 229 -3.50 12.62 2.78
C GLN A 229 -3.46 13.58 1.60
N GLY A 230 -4.29 14.61 1.62
CA GLY A 230 -4.26 15.75 0.71
C GLY A 230 -5.28 15.68 -0.43
N ALA A 231 -6.43 16.37 -0.28
CA ALA A 231 -7.49 16.42 -1.28
C ALA A 231 -7.09 17.16 -2.57
N GLY A 232 -7.53 16.67 -3.71
CA GLY A 232 -7.39 17.33 -5.02
C GLY A 232 -5.98 17.35 -5.60
N SER A 233 -5.06 16.53 -5.08
CA SER A 233 -3.66 16.46 -5.49
C SER A 233 -3.16 15.03 -5.63
N VAL A 234 -1.97 14.88 -6.20
CA VAL A 234 -1.25 13.60 -6.15
C VAL A 234 -0.53 13.55 -4.79
N SER A 235 -0.79 12.51 -4.00
CA SER A 235 -0.12 12.29 -2.73
C SER A 235 1.37 12.01 -2.92
N GLN A 236 2.16 12.09 -1.82
CA GLN A 236 3.59 11.71 -1.85
C GLN A 236 3.82 10.28 -2.32
N CYS A 237 2.82 9.41 -2.18
CA CYS A 237 2.84 8.04 -2.67
C CYS A 237 2.45 7.89 -4.16
N GLY A 238 2.05 8.96 -4.84
CA GLY A 238 1.60 8.89 -6.24
C GLY A 238 0.14 8.49 -6.43
N PHE A 239 -0.67 8.44 -5.37
CA PHE A 239 -2.12 8.30 -5.48
C PHE A 239 -2.77 9.61 -5.91
N TYR A 240 -3.78 9.52 -6.77
CA TYR A 240 -4.70 10.61 -6.98
C TYR A 240 -5.73 10.62 -5.84
N ILE A 241 -5.90 11.78 -5.20
CA ILE A 241 -6.84 11.99 -4.09
C ILE A 241 -8.02 12.80 -4.62
N PRO A 242 -9.17 12.18 -4.93
CA PRO A 242 -10.33 12.89 -5.46
C PRO A 242 -10.99 13.82 -4.45
N GLY A 243 -10.92 13.50 -3.18
CA GLY A 243 -11.50 14.20 -2.03
C GLY A 243 -11.55 13.27 -0.84
N ASP A 244 -12.24 13.66 0.24
CA ASP A 244 -12.46 12.80 1.38
C ASP A 244 -13.37 11.62 1.02
N CYS A 245 -13.17 10.46 1.64
CA CYS A 245 -14.00 9.29 1.38
C CYS A 245 -15.45 9.54 1.77
N TYR A 246 -15.65 10.17 2.91
CA TYR A 246 -16.94 10.42 3.53
C TYR A 246 -17.43 11.85 3.25
N ASN A 247 -18.66 12.09 3.60
CA ASN A 247 -19.31 13.38 3.45
C ASN A 247 -19.67 13.96 4.83
N PHE A 248 -18.94 14.97 5.28
CA PHE A 248 -19.30 15.68 6.51
C PHE A 248 -20.49 16.63 6.36
N GLU A 249 -20.77 17.09 5.14
CA GLU A 249 -21.84 18.02 4.87
C GLU A 249 -22.83 17.39 3.87
N ALA A 250 -24.09 17.30 4.21
CA ALA A 250 -25.15 16.76 3.35
C ALA A 250 -25.23 17.41 1.95
N ALA A 251 -24.53 18.52 1.73
CA ALA A 251 -24.50 19.25 0.47
C ALA A 251 -23.31 18.90 -0.45
N ALA A 252 -22.28 18.19 0.05
CA ALA A 252 -21.10 17.82 -0.73
C ALA A 252 -20.87 16.31 -0.61
N PRO A 253 -21.14 15.50 -1.65
CA PRO A 253 -20.92 14.06 -1.57
C PRO A 253 -19.42 13.75 -1.42
N GLY A 254 -19.09 12.79 -0.54
CA GLY A 254 -17.76 12.22 -0.45
C GLY A 254 -17.36 11.48 -1.74
N ALA A 255 -16.12 11.07 -1.82
CA ALA A 255 -15.63 10.28 -2.96
C ALA A 255 -16.29 8.90 -3.03
N CYS A 256 -16.74 8.36 -1.90
CA CYS A 256 -17.27 6.99 -1.75
C CYS A 256 -18.66 6.95 -1.13
N ASN A 257 -19.29 5.78 -1.21
CA ASN A 257 -20.45 5.43 -0.41
C ASN A 257 -19.95 4.73 0.86
N GLU A 258 -20.46 5.12 2.02
CA GLU A 258 -20.15 4.49 3.31
C GLU A 258 -20.93 3.17 3.47
N ILE A 259 -20.28 2.14 3.98
CA ILE A 259 -20.86 0.84 4.28
C ILE A 259 -20.56 0.44 5.73
N ASP A 260 -21.34 0.93 6.66
CA ASP A 260 -21.29 0.60 8.10
C ASP A 260 -19.84 0.41 8.65
N ALA A 261 -19.61 -0.66 9.41
CA ALA A 261 -18.28 -0.98 9.98
C ALA A 261 -17.27 -1.49 8.95
N ASP A 262 -17.70 -1.78 7.73
CA ASP A 262 -16.83 -2.32 6.67
C ASP A 262 -16.15 -1.23 5.81
N GLY A 263 -16.44 0.05 6.09
CA GLY A 263 -15.77 1.20 5.48
C GLY A 263 -16.50 1.75 4.25
N TYR A 264 -15.87 1.69 3.07
CA TYR A 264 -16.35 2.37 1.87
C TYR A 264 -16.51 1.44 0.66
N ALA A 265 -17.46 1.79 -0.21
CA ALA A 265 -17.66 1.18 -1.53
C ALA A 265 -17.97 2.24 -2.58
N ASP A 266 -18.00 1.82 -3.85
CA ASP A 266 -18.36 2.66 -4.99
C ASP A 266 -17.61 4.00 -5.04
N CYS A 267 -16.32 3.95 -4.81
CA CYS A 267 -15.47 5.14 -4.79
C CYS A 267 -15.21 5.68 -6.21
N ARG A 268 -15.33 6.98 -6.38
CA ARG A 268 -15.21 7.66 -7.67
C ARG A 268 -13.77 8.08 -7.95
N ALA A 269 -13.45 8.12 -9.26
CA ALA A 269 -12.16 8.60 -9.73
C ALA A 269 -11.98 10.13 -9.62
N SER A 270 -13.06 10.87 -9.37
CA SER A 270 -13.08 12.31 -9.09
C SER A 270 -14.34 12.69 -8.35
N MET A 271 -14.44 13.94 -7.87
CA MET A 271 -15.64 14.46 -7.21
C MET A 271 -16.81 14.72 -8.18
N ASP A 272 -16.64 14.48 -9.47
CA ASP A 272 -17.76 14.49 -10.43
C ASP A 272 -18.65 13.26 -10.19
N LEU A 273 -19.93 13.49 -9.94
CA LEU A 273 -20.92 12.43 -9.70
C LEU A 273 -21.09 11.47 -10.89
N ASN A 274 -20.68 11.88 -12.09
CA ASN A 274 -20.67 11.06 -13.28
C ASN A 274 -19.33 10.35 -13.53
N ALA A 275 -18.32 10.56 -12.68
CA ALA A 275 -17.05 9.87 -12.80
C ALA A 275 -17.24 8.35 -12.62
N PRO A 276 -16.40 7.53 -13.29
CA PRO A 276 -16.40 6.09 -13.06
C PRO A 276 -16.23 5.77 -11.57
N ALA A 277 -17.09 4.89 -11.06
CA ALA A 277 -16.98 4.36 -9.70
C ALA A 277 -16.34 2.99 -9.72
N TYR A 278 -15.59 2.71 -8.66
CA TYR A 278 -14.96 1.43 -8.37
C TYR A 278 -15.72 0.78 -7.23
N ALA A 279 -16.34 -0.37 -7.48
CA ALA A 279 -16.98 -1.16 -6.43
C ALA A 279 -15.95 -1.90 -5.56
N GLU A 280 -14.78 -2.21 -6.16
CA GLU A 280 -13.71 -2.94 -5.52
C GLU A 280 -12.81 -1.96 -4.74
N VAL A 281 -13.18 -1.75 -3.48
CA VAL A 281 -12.56 -0.77 -2.56
C VAL A 281 -12.10 -1.48 -1.31
N ILE A 282 -10.90 -1.15 -0.84
CA ILE A 282 -10.41 -1.59 0.46
C ILE A 282 -10.20 -0.39 1.36
N THR A 283 -10.91 -0.37 2.47
CA THR A 283 -10.71 0.58 3.56
C THR A 283 -9.69 0.02 4.55
N VAL A 284 -8.72 0.85 4.91
CA VAL A 284 -7.66 0.50 5.85
C VAL A 284 -7.96 1.08 7.21
N TYR A 285 -7.82 0.23 8.22
CA TYR A 285 -7.88 0.61 9.62
C TYR A 285 -6.55 0.28 10.31
N LEU A 286 -6.13 1.16 11.19
CA LEU A 286 -4.88 1.08 11.92
C LEU A 286 -5.13 0.69 13.38
N ARG A 287 -4.15 -0.02 13.95
CA ARG A 287 -4.11 -0.31 15.37
C ARG A 287 -3.84 0.97 16.15
N ARG A 288 -4.39 1.09 17.36
CA ARG A 288 -3.92 2.09 18.31
C ARG A 288 -2.48 1.82 18.68
N SER A 289 -1.66 2.87 18.79
CA SER A 289 -0.29 2.74 19.27
C SER A 289 -0.28 2.23 20.73
N ALA A 290 0.61 1.28 21.00
CA ALA A 290 0.77 0.77 22.35
C ALA A 290 1.29 1.88 23.28
N GLY A 291 0.57 2.18 24.35
CA GLY A 291 0.96 3.19 25.33
C GLY A 291 0.21 4.52 25.22
N SER A 292 -0.78 4.63 24.32
CA SER A 292 -1.68 5.78 24.37
C SER A 292 -2.41 5.76 25.72
N ALA A 293 -2.18 6.82 26.51
CA ALA A 293 -2.88 7.05 27.78
C ALA A 293 -4.36 7.38 27.58
N CYS A 294 -4.89 7.16 26.38
CA CYS A 294 -6.30 7.26 26.03
C CYS A 294 -7.07 6.10 26.67
N GLY A 295 -6.95 6.01 27.98
CA GLY A 295 -7.62 5.03 28.81
C GLY A 295 -9.07 5.42 29.00
N SER A 296 -9.95 4.48 28.78
CA SER A 296 -11.16 4.23 29.57
C SER A 296 -11.56 5.37 30.53
N GLU A 297 -12.15 6.43 30.01
CA GLU A 297 -13.15 7.11 30.80
C GLU A 297 -14.43 6.29 30.69
N ASN A 298 -14.70 5.53 31.78
CA ASN A 298 -15.96 4.84 32.02
C ASN A 298 -17.11 5.82 32.12
#